data_48b1bbd546abfac4fac8741868c77efd
#
_entry.id   48b1bbd546abfac4fac8741868c77efd
#
_cell.length_a   1.000
_cell.length_b   1.000
_cell.length_c   1.000
_cell.angle_alpha   90.00
_cell.angle_beta   90.00
_cell.angle_gamma   90.00
#
_symmetry.space_group_name_H-M   'P 1'
#
loop_
_entity.id
_entity.type
_entity.pdbx_description
1 polymer ?
#
loop_
_entity_poly.entity_id
_entity_poly.type
_entity_poly.pdbx_seq_one_letter_code
_entity_poly.pdbx_strand_id
1 'polypeptide(L)'
;NGNYEDLKLQMKAAGECGLDTNPTKADKWSEIKAAGQRLQEVAEARLGLQRAVESHNKAAIEGAIDIAKHCEANVMESKEGQSATAILKQIEREEALTSEIDAALVDQDKDKLQALYDEAQELKLDNDKVRSAGMVVNREKVIKETLLDFVKAKETNDLEKMNKAMQSAIELGIEGPEVDQAKEDLAAMNAEAEQAAKMNAVATAIVIKGQSPEGISEDDLTPLVDAMETAKTVGGLDDESFAMKAMVKRLETFRNQIALVDEIKE
;
A
#
# COMPACT_ATOMS: atom_id res chain seq x y z
N ASN A 1 -25.54 -29.66 -27.32
CA ASN A 1 -26.86 -29.13 -27.73
C ASN A 1 -27.40 -29.75 -29.02
N GLY A 2 -26.58 -29.98 -30.07
CA GLY A 2 -27.03 -30.56 -31.34
C GLY A 2 -27.65 -31.94 -31.19
N ASN A 3 -27.09 -32.81 -30.36
CA ASN A 3 -27.57 -34.18 -30.18
C ASN A 3 -28.95 -34.29 -29.52
N TYR A 4 -29.34 -33.35 -28.64
CA TYR A 4 -30.65 -33.40 -27.99
C TYR A 4 -31.79 -32.92 -28.91
N GLU A 5 -31.61 -31.81 -29.62
CA GLU A 5 -32.62 -31.31 -30.56
C GLU A 5 -32.81 -32.26 -31.73
N ASP A 6 -31.74 -32.87 -32.25
CA ASP A 6 -31.78 -33.89 -33.29
C ASP A 6 -32.52 -35.15 -32.82
N LEU A 7 -32.26 -35.59 -31.58
CA LEU A 7 -32.95 -36.75 -30.99
C LEU A 7 -34.44 -36.45 -30.78
N LYS A 8 -34.79 -35.26 -30.34
CA LYS A 8 -36.17 -34.82 -30.15
C LYS A 8 -36.95 -34.80 -31.48
N LEU A 9 -36.33 -34.31 -32.54
CA LEU A 9 -36.89 -34.35 -33.89
C LEU A 9 -37.10 -35.77 -34.38
N GLN A 10 -36.11 -36.69 -34.19
CA GLN A 10 -36.20 -38.09 -34.54
C GLN A 10 -37.23 -38.84 -33.74
N MET A 11 -37.39 -38.56 -32.43
CA MET A 11 -38.44 -39.12 -31.59
C MET A 11 -39.82 -38.69 -32.05
N LYS A 12 -39.99 -37.42 -32.41
CA LYS A 12 -41.23 -36.90 -32.96
C LYS A 12 -41.62 -37.59 -34.28
N ALA A 13 -40.65 -37.67 -35.21
CA ALA A 13 -40.84 -38.35 -36.48
C ALA A 13 -41.17 -39.85 -36.33
N ALA A 14 -40.51 -40.51 -35.39
CA ALA A 14 -40.77 -41.92 -35.07
C ALA A 14 -42.21 -42.13 -34.49
N GLY A 15 -42.69 -41.22 -33.66
CA GLY A 15 -44.09 -41.23 -33.17
C GLY A 15 -45.09 -41.04 -34.31
N GLU A 16 -44.83 -40.04 -35.19
CA GLU A 16 -45.66 -39.78 -36.37
C GLU A 16 -45.69 -40.98 -37.35
N CYS A 17 -44.65 -41.77 -37.38
CA CYS A 17 -44.61 -43.04 -38.16
C CYS A 17 -45.27 -44.25 -37.45
N GLY A 18 -45.87 -44.06 -36.28
CA GLY A 18 -46.54 -45.12 -35.51
C GLY A 18 -45.61 -46.16 -34.90
N LEU A 19 -44.32 -45.81 -34.70
CA LEU A 19 -43.36 -46.71 -34.01
C LEU A 19 -43.66 -46.90 -32.54
N ASP A 20 -44.37 -45.96 -31.93
CA ASP A 20 -44.85 -45.98 -30.56
C ASP A 20 -46.00 -46.96 -30.35
N THR A 21 -46.77 -47.30 -31.39
CA THR A 21 -47.92 -48.21 -31.35
C THR A 21 -47.59 -49.61 -31.87
N ASN A 22 -46.37 -49.88 -32.28
CA ASN A 22 -45.93 -51.16 -32.82
C ASN A 22 -45.56 -52.15 -31.70
N PRO A 23 -46.32 -53.21 -31.45
CA PRO A 23 -46.14 -54.11 -30.30
C PRO A 23 -44.80 -54.88 -30.34
N THR A 24 -44.23 -55.11 -31.51
CA THR A 24 -42.95 -55.83 -31.67
C THR A 24 -41.74 -54.94 -31.41
N LYS A 25 -41.91 -53.60 -31.27
CA LYS A 25 -40.86 -52.62 -31.04
C LYS A 25 -41.12 -51.80 -29.76
N ALA A 26 -42.10 -52.15 -28.99
CA ALA A 26 -42.50 -51.37 -27.77
C ALA A 26 -41.37 -51.26 -26.77
N ASP A 27 -40.58 -52.29 -26.52
CA ASP A 27 -39.45 -52.29 -25.58
C ASP A 27 -38.34 -51.31 -26.05
N LYS A 28 -37.93 -51.38 -27.31
CA LYS A 28 -36.93 -50.48 -27.89
C LYS A 28 -37.42 -49.02 -27.88
N TRP A 29 -38.71 -48.79 -28.10
CA TRP A 29 -39.30 -47.45 -28.06
C TRP A 29 -39.26 -46.86 -26.64
N SER A 30 -39.53 -47.72 -25.64
CA SER A 30 -39.43 -47.34 -24.23
C SER A 30 -38.01 -46.97 -23.83
N GLU A 31 -37.00 -47.72 -24.28
CA GLU A 31 -35.57 -47.38 -24.09
C GLU A 31 -35.16 -46.06 -24.75
N ILE A 32 -35.63 -45.82 -25.98
CA ILE A 32 -35.37 -44.54 -26.69
C ILE A 32 -36.03 -43.37 -25.96
N LYS A 33 -37.28 -43.50 -25.47
CA LYS A 33 -37.93 -42.45 -24.67
C LYS A 33 -37.16 -42.18 -23.39
N ALA A 34 -36.75 -43.21 -22.66
CA ALA A 34 -35.96 -43.05 -21.44
C ALA A 34 -34.62 -42.37 -21.71
N ALA A 35 -33.92 -42.75 -22.78
CA ALA A 35 -32.71 -42.10 -23.19
C ALA A 35 -32.93 -40.60 -23.57
N GLY A 36 -34.05 -40.31 -24.26
CA GLY A 36 -34.41 -38.94 -24.61
C GLY A 36 -34.71 -38.08 -23.38
N GLN A 37 -35.42 -38.61 -22.39
CA GLN A 37 -35.69 -37.93 -21.11
C GLN A 37 -34.38 -37.63 -20.37
N ARG A 38 -33.46 -38.58 -20.25
CA ARG A 38 -32.16 -38.36 -19.60
C ARG A 38 -31.36 -37.28 -20.31
N LEU A 39 -31.33 -37.26 -21.65
CA LEU A 39 -30.65 -36.21 -22.40
C LEU A 39 -31.27 -34.82 -22.19
N GLN A 40 -32.61 -34.78 -22.06
CA GLN A 40 -33.31 -33.56 -21.75
C GLN A 40 -32.95 -33.04 -20.34
N GLU A 41 -32.96 -33.92 -19.34
CA GLU A 41 -32.57 -33.58 -17.98
C GLU A 41 -31.15 -33.03 -17.91
N VAL A 42 -30.22 -33.67 -18.62
CA VAL A 42 -28.81 -33.18 -18.72
C VAL A 42 -28.73 -31.81 -19.39
N ALA A 43 -29.48 -31.60 -20.48
CA ALA A 43 -29.46 -30.31 -21.19
C ALA A 43 -30.08 -29.19 -20.32
N GLU A 44 -31.17 -29.46 -19.63
CA GLU A 44 -31.82 -28.52 -18.71
C GLU A 44 -30.92 -28.20 -17.51
N ALA A 45 -30.25 -29.19 -16.91
CA ALA A 45 -29.32 -28.98 -15.82
C ALA A 45 -28.14 -28.13 -16.23
N ARG A 46 -27.52 -28.37 -17.40
CA ARG A 46 -26.43 -27.52 -17.92
C ARG A 46 -26.88 -26.10 -18.18
N LEU A 47 -28.06 -25.90 -18.79
CA LEU A 47 -28.63 -24.58 -19.00
C LEU A 47 -28.95 -23.86 -17.68
N GLY A 48 -29.43 -24.61 -16.69
CA GLY A 48 -29.65 -24.12 -15.32
C GLY A 48 -28.36 -23.60 -14.67
N LEU A 49 -27.28 -24.40 -14.76
CA LEU A 49 -25.96 -24.01 -14.27
C LEU A 49 -25.45 -22.75 -14.96
N GLN A 50 -25.56 -22.70 -16.29
CA GLN A 50 -25.11 -21.51 -17.04
C GLN A 50 -25.86 -20.24 -16.61
N ARG A 51 -27.19 -20.29 -16.52
CA ARG A 51 -28.02 -19.15 -16.08
C ARG A 51 -27.74 -18.75 -14.65
N ALA A 52 -27.50 -19.70 -13.76
CA ALA A 52 -27.15 -19.44 -12.38
C ALA A 52 -25.81 -18.72 -12.27
N VAL A 53 -24.79 -19.15 -13.02
CA VAL A 53 -23.48 -18.48 -13.12
C VAL A 53 -23.64 -17.06 -13.63
N GLU A 54 -24.39 -16.83 -14.70
CA GLU A 54 -24.66 -15.50 -15.29
C GLU A 54 -25.36 -14.56 -14.30
N SER A 55 -26.21 -15.11 -13.39
CA SER A 55 -26.89 -14.31 -12.37
C SER A 55 -25.99 -13.87 -11.20
N HIS A 56 -24.83 -14.49 -10.98
CA HIS A 56 -23.95 -14.31 -9.83
C HIS A 56 -24.66 -14.41 -8.47
N ASN A 57 -25.76 -15.15 -8.42
CA ASN A 57 -26.55 -15.35 -7.20
C ASN A 57 -26.19 -16.67 -6.54
N LYS A 58 -25.65 -16.63 -5.31
CA LYS A 58 -25.20 -17.80 -4.55
C LYS A 58 -26.27 -18.88 -4.45
N ALA A 59 -27.49 -18.53 -4.01
CA ALA A 59 -28.57 -19.49 -3.83
C ALA A 59 -29.02 -20.12 -5.16
N ALA A 60 -29.01 -19.35 -6.25
CA ALA A 60 -29.31 -19.87 -7.59
C ALA A 60 -28.22 -20.87 -8.06
N ILE A 61 -26.95 -20.59 -7.78
CA ILE A 61 -25.82 -21.47 -8.14
C ILE A 61 -25.88 -22.76 -7.31
N GLU A 62 -26.08 -22.65 -5.99
CA GLU A 62 -26.23 -23.79 -5.11
C GLU A 62 -27.40 -24.71 -5.55
N GLY A 63 -28.57 -24.13 -5.84
CA GLY A 63 -29.72 -24.88 -6.34
C GLY A 63 -29.47 -25.55 -7.70
N ALA A 64 -28.81 -24.87 -8.62
CA ALA A 64 -28.44 -25.45 -9.92
C ALA A 64 -27.41 -26.57 -9.79
N ILE A 65 -26.42 -26.44 -8.91
CA ILE A 65 -25.45 -27.49 -8.58
C ILE A 65 -26.14 -28.70 -7.97
N ASP A 66 -27.08 -28.47 -7.07
CA ASP A 66 -27.83 -29.57 -6.44
C ASP A 66 -28.66 -30.36 -7.45
N ILE A 67 -29.37 -29.69 -8.35
CA ILE A 67 -30.06 -30.32 -9.48
C ILE A 67 -29.09 -31.11 -10.34
N ALA A 68 -27.93 -30.53 -10.71
CA ALA A 68 -26.94 -31.18 -11.55
C ALA A 68 -26.30 -32.42 -10.93
N LYS A 69 -26.17 -32.46 -9.58
CA LYS A 69 -25.66 -33.64 -8.85
C LYS A 69 -26.65 -34.82 -8.89
N HIS A 70 -27.93 -34.55 -9.00
CA HIS A 70 -28.95 -35.57 -9.05
C HIS A 70 -29.20 -36.13 -10.46
N CYS A 71 -28.61 -35.56 -11.49
CA CYS A 71 -28.65 -36.10 -12.84
C CYS A 71 -27.83 -37.40 -12.92
N GLU A 72 -28.36 -38.45 -13.59
CA GLU A 72 -27.62 -39.72 -13.82
C GLU A 72 -26.30 -39.55 -14.60
N ALA A 73 -26.23 -38.53 -15.44
CA ALA A 73 -24.99 -38.20 -16.16
C ALA A 73 -24.14 -37.24 -15.30
N ASN A 74 -22.81 -37.39 -15.39
CA ASN A 74 -21.87 -36.58 -14.60
C ASN A 74 -21.80 -35.10 -15.10
N VAL A 75 -22.91 -34.35 -14.95
CA VAL A 75 -23.05 -32.96 -15.40
C VAL A 75 -22.05 -32.06 -14.71
N MET A 76 -21.67 -32.37 -13.46
CA MET A 76 -20.70 -31.60 -12.69
C MET A 76 -19.29 -31.62 -13.29
N GLU A 77 -18.93 -32.63 -14.06
CA GLU A 77 -17.65 -32.70 -14.78
C GLU A 77 -17.67 -31.86 -16.08
N SER A 78 -18.85 -31.39 -16.49
CA SER A 78 -18.96 -30.51 -17.66
C SER A 78 -18.33 -29.13 -17.38
N LYS A 79 -18.07 -28.37 -18.43
CA LYS A 79 -17.55 -27.01 -18.34
C LYS A 79 -18.46 -26.11 -17.49
N GLU A 80 -19.77 -26.28 -17.64
CA GLU A 80 -20.79 -25.52 -16.89
C GLU A 80 -20.76 -25.87 -15.39
N GLY A 81 -20.63 -27.16 -15.03
CA GLY A 81 -20.53 -27.62 -13.64
C GLY A 81 -19.25 -27.14 -12.96
N GLN A 82 -18.13 -27.23 -13.65
CA GLN A 82 -16.84 -26.72 -13.14
C GLN A 82 -16.88 -25.20 -12.96
N SER A 83 -17.46 -24.45 -13.91
CA SER A 83 -17.62 -23.00 -13.82
C SER A 83 -18.50 -22.60 -12.64
N ALA A 84 -19.65 -23.26 -12.46
CA ALA A 84 -20.55 -23.00 -11.35
C ALA A 84 -19.87 -23.25 -9.99
N THR A 85 -19.10 -24.35 -9.88
CA THR A 85 -18.34 -24.64 -8.64
C THR A 85 -17.25 -23.61 -8.37
N ALA A 86 -16.57 -23.14 -9.41
CA ALA A 86 -15.52 -22.11 -9.26
C ALA A 86 -16.11 -20.76 -8.81
N ILE A 87 -17.22 -20.33 -9.44
CA ILE A 87 -17.91 -19.08 -9.08
C ILE A 87 -18.48 -19.14 -7.65
N LEU A 88 -19.06 -20.29 -7.27
CA LEU A 88 -19.57 -20.46 -5.90
C LEU A 88 -18.45 -20.30 -4.87
N LYS A 89 -17.31 -20.95 -5.08
CA LYS A 89 -16.14 -20.81 -4.20
C LYS A 89 -15.63 -19.37 -4.13
N GLN A 90 -15.66 -18.66 -5.25
CA GLN A 90 -15.27 -17.25 -5.27
C GLN A 90 -16.22 -16.41 -4.42
N ILE A 91 -17.55 -16.57 -4.59
CA ILE A 91 -18.56 -15.85 -3.80
C ILE A 91 -18.40 -16.16 -2.29
N GLU A 92 -18.20 -17.42 -1.93
CA GLU A 92 -17.96 -17.82 -0.54
C GLU A 92 -16.69 -17.17 0.05
N ARG A 93 -15.62 -17.07 -0.74
CA ARG A 93 -14.38 -16.40 -0.29
C ARG A 93 -14.59 -14.88 -0.14
N GLU A 94 -15.30 -14.24 -1.06
CA GLU A 94 -15.65 -12.81 -1.00
C GLU A 94 -16.50 -12.48 0.23
N GLU A 95 -17.47 -13.32 0.56
CA GLU A 95 -18.30 -13.18 1.77
C GLU A 95 -17.46 -13.37 3.05
N ALA A 96 -16.64 -14.42 3.10
CA ALA A 96 -15.75 -14.69 4.22
C ALA A 96 -14.76 -13.55 4.43
N LEU A 97 -14.11 -13.08 3.35
CA LEU A 97 -13.16 -11.97 3.38
C LEU A 97 -13.81 -10.68 3.89
N THR A 98 -15.03 -10.38 3.44
CA THR A 98 -15.79 -9.22 3.92
C THR A 98 -16.04 -9.30 5.43
N SER A 99 -16.39 -10.49 5.94
CA SER A 99 -16.61 -10.73 7.37
C SER A 99 -15.31 -10.62 8.18
N GLU A 100 -14.20 -11.17 7.65
CA GLU A 100 -12.88 -11.09 8.27
C GLU A 100 -12.37 -9.64 8.35
N ILE A 101 -12.60 -8.84 7.29
CA ILE A 101 -12.29 -7.40 7.27
C ILE A 101 -13.11 -6.66 8.34
N ASP A 102 -14.42 -6.94 8.44
CA ASP A 102 -15.29 -6.30 9.44
C ASP A 102 -14.81 -6.61 10.87
N ALA A 103 -14.46 -7.86 11.14
CA ALA A 103 -13.88 -8.26 12.43
C ALA A 103 -12.55 -7.55 12.71
N ALA A 104 -11.64 -7.49 11.73
CA ALA A 104 -10.35 -6.80 11.88
C ALA A 104 -10.51 -5.28 12.10
N LEU A 105 -11.51 -4.64 11.48
CA LEU A 105 -11.86 -3.24 11.73
C LEU A 105 -12.34 -3.01 13.16
N VAL A 106 -13.17 -3.93 13.70
CA VAL A 106 -13.66 -3.86 15.09
C VAL A 106 -12.53 -4.09 16.09
N ASP A 107 -11.68 -5.09 15.84
CA ASP A 107 -10.55 -5.45 16.70
C ASP A 107 -9.38 -4.46 16.59
N GLN A 108 -9.42 -3.55 15.62
CA GLN A 108 -8.34 -2.62 15.27
C GLN A 108 -6.98 -3.31 15.00
N ASP A 109 -7.04 -4.54 14.49
CA ASP A 109 -5.85 -5.33 14.11
C ASP A 109 -5.33 -4.86 12.74
N LYS A 110 -4.39 -3.92 12.78
CA LYS A 110 -3.87 -3.22 11.61
C LYS A 110 -3.09 -4.13 10.65
N ASP A 111 -2.31 -5.06 11.18
CA ASP A 111 -1.49 -5.96 10.35
C ASP A 111 -2.37 -6.98 9.63
N LYS A 112 -3.38 -7.52 10.32
CA LYS A 112 -4.38 -8.38 9.72
C LYS A 112 -5.22 -7.64 8.69
N LEU A 113 -5.61 -6.39 8.98
CA LEU A 113 -6.40 -5.55 8.09
C LEU A 113 -5.65 -5.26 6.79
N GLN A 114 -4.33 -4.99 6.84
CA GLN A 114 -3.50 -4.82 5.66
C GLN A 114 -3.53 -6.06 4.76
N ALA A 115 -3.28 -7.25 5.33
CA ALA A 115 -3.26 -8.50 4.57
C ALA A 115 -4.61 -8.80 3.90
N LEU A 116 -5.73 -8.60 4.64
CA LEU A 116 -7.08 -8.81 4.11
C LEU A 116 -7.44 -7.78 3.03
N TYR A 117 -6.99 -6.54 3.19
CA TYR A 117 -7.20 -5.50 2.18
C TYR A 117 -6.45 -5.81 0.88
N ASP A 118 -5.20 -6.27 0.98
CA ASP A 118 -4.42 -6.66 -0.19
C ASP A 118 -5.09 -7.82 -0.94
N GLU A 119 -5.59 -8.85 -0.23
CA GLU A 119 -6.35 -9.95 -0.83
C GLU A 119 -7.66 -9.46 -1.50
N ALA A 120 -8.38 -8.52 -0.86
CA ALA A 120 -9.58 -7.92 -1.44
C ALA A 120 -9.28 -7.18 -2.76
N GLN A 121 -8.12 -6.51 -2.84
CA GLN A 121 -7.68 -5.85 -4.08
C GLN A 121 -7.34 -6.87 -5.18
N GLU A 122 -6.69 -7.98 -4.85
CA GLU A 122 -6.41 -9.06 -5.82
C GLU A 122 -7.71 -9.66 -6.39
N LEU A 123 -8.72 -9.87 -5.54
CA LEU A 123 -10.05 -10.34 -5.93
C LEU A 123 -10.92 -9.27 -6.60
N LYS A 124 -10.45 -8.01 -6.66
CA LYS A 124 -11.21 -6.84 -7.14
C LYS A 124 -12.54 -6.65 -6.42
N LEU A 125 -12.57 -7.02 -5.13
CA LEU A 125 -13.74 -6.86 -4.29
C LEU A 125 -13.90 -5.38 -3.92
N ASP A 126 -15.04 -4.79 -4.27
CA ASP A 126 -15.38 -3.40 -3.94
C ASP A 126 -16.71 -3.34 -3.19
N ASN A 127 -16.62 -3.17 -1.87
CA ASN A 127 -17.75 -2.93 -1.00
C ASN A 127 -17.38 -1.93 0.10
N ASP A 128 -18.37 -1.50 0.89
CA ASP A 128 -18.15 -0.47 1.92
C ASP A 128 -17.12 -0.89 2.98
N LYS A 129 -17.04 -2.18 3.33
CA LYS A 129 -16.06 -2.70 4.31
C LYS A 129 -14.63 -2.64 3.76
N VAL A 130 -14.45 -3.04 2.51
CA VAL A 130 -13.15 -2.95 1.82
C VAL A 130 -12.71 -1.49 1.68
N ARG A 131 -13.62 -0.57 1.35
CA ARG A 131 -13.32 0.86 1.29
C ARG A 131 -12.91 1.43 2.65
N SER A 132 -13.62 1.04 3.71
CA SER A 132 -13.27 1.43 5.08
C SER A 132 -11.91 0.89 5.51
N ALA A 133 -11.60 -0.37 5.20
CA ALA A 133 -10.29 -0.96 5.43
C ALA A 133 -9.19 -0.19 4.68
N GLY A 134 -9.42 0.14 3.41
CA GLY A 134 -8.47 0.92 2.61
C GLY A 134 -8.17 2.29 3.19
N MET A 135 -9.15 2.98 3.77
CA MET A 135 -8.91 4.25 4.46
C MET A 135 -8.01 4.09 5.68
N VAL A 136 -8.24 3.06 6.50
CA VAL A 136 -7.41 2.78 7.69
C VAL A 136 -5.99 2.39 7.29
N VAL A 137 -5.84 1.45 6.33
CA VAL A 137 -4.56 0.98 5.83
C VAL A 137 -3.73 2.12 5.22
N ASN A 138 -4.34 2.96 4.39
CA ASN A 138 -3.64 4.09 3.77
C ASN A 138 -3.20 5.13 4.82
N ARG A 139 -4.04 5.40 5.82
CA ARG A 139 -3.67 6.30 6.92
C ARG A 139 -2.45 5.76 7.68
N GLU A 140 -2.45 4.47 8.04
CA GLU A 140 -1.33 3.83 8.73
C GLU A 140 -0.04 3.87 7.91
N LYS A 141 -0.13 3.66 6.61
CA LYS A 141 1.02 3.77 5.71
C LYS A 141 1.63 5.17 5.74
N VAL A 142 0.81 6.20 5.64
CA VAL A 142 1.28 7.60 5.70
C VAL A 142 1.88 7.93 7.06
N ILE A 143 1.31 7.42 8.17
CA ILE A 143 1.89 7.57 9.51
C ILE A 143 3.30 6.94 9.57
N LYS A 144 3.44 5.68 9.13
CA LYS A 144 4.74 4.99 9.11
C LYS A 144 5.77 5.72 8.25
N GLU A 145 5.38 6.22 7.09
CA GLU A 145 6.24 7.02 6.20
C GLU A 145 6.69 8.32 6.88
N THR A 146 5.78 9.05 7.54
CA THR A 146 6.11 10.28 8.27
C THR A 146 7.10 10.04 9.42
N LEU A 147 6.89 8.96 10.20
CA LEU A 147 7.83 8.59 11.27
C LEU A 147 9.22 8.20 10.71
N LEU A 148 9.27 7.51 9.57
CA LEU A 148 10.54 7.21 8.91
C LEU A 148 11.24 8.46 8.39
N ASP A 149 10.49 9.46 7.95
CA ASP A 149 11.04 10.73 7.49
C ASP A 149 11.69 11.52 8.63
N PHE A 150 11.20 11.42 9.89
CA PHE A 150 11.91 11.96 11.05
C PHE A 150 13.31 11.33 11.21
N VAL A 151 13.38 10.00 11.15
CA VAL A 151 14.66 9.28 11.27
C VAL A 151 15.65 9.74 10.19
N LYS A 152 15.21 9.75 8.93
CA LYS A 152 16.03 10.18 7.80
C LYS A 152 16.49 11.64 7.90
N ALA A 153 15.57 12.54 8.31
CA ALA A 153 15.89 13.95 8.48
C ALA A 153 16.94 14.15 9.56
N LYS A 154 16.85 13.42 10.68
CA LYS A 154 17.84 13.42 11.76
C LYS A 154 19.20 12.88 11.29
N GLU A 155 19.22 11.71 10.64
CA GLU A 155 20.46 11.08 10.13
C GLU A 155 21.22 11.98 9.14
N THR A 156 20.48 12.74 8.30
CA THR A 156 21.06 13.65 7.31
C THR A 156 21.28 15.06 7.85
N ASN A 157 20.90 15.34 9.09
CA ASN A 157 20.86 16.68 9.70
C ASN A 157 20.17 17.72 8.79
N ASP A 158 19.02 17.32 8.19
CA ASP A 158 18.27 18.11 7.21
C ASP A 158 17.10 18.80 7.90
N LEU A 159 17.33 20.05 8.32
CA LEU A 159 16.34 20.85 9.04
C LEU A 159 15.05 21.09 8.23
N GLU A 160 15.15 21.24 6.91
CA GLU A 160 13.98 21.45 6.05
C GLU A 160 13.08 20.19 6.00
N LYS A 161 13.70 19.03 5.84
CA LYS A 161 12.97 17.75 5.87
C LYS A 161 12.35 17.49 7.25
N MET A 162 13.07 17.80 8.34
CA MET A 162 12.54 17.65 9.69
C MET A 162 11.31 18.53 9.91
N ASN A 163 11.36 19.80 9.49
CA ASN A 163 10.21 20.72 9.55
C ASN A 163 9.03 20.21 8.73
N LYS A 164 9.28 19.71 7.52
CA LYS A 164 8.23 19.17 6.64
C LYS A 164 7.57 17.93 7.24
N ALA A 165 8.37 17.00 7.78
CA ALA A 165 7.85 15.79 8.43
C ALA A 165 7.04 16.16 9.69
N MET A 166 7.48 17.17 10.47
CA MET A 166 6.75 17.68 11.63
C MET A 166 5.41 18.29 11.22
N GLN A 167 5.37 19.09 10.16
CA GLN A 167 4.14 19.65 9.63
C GLN A 167 3.15 18.56 9.22
N SER A 168 3.64 17.52 8.52
CA SER A 168 2.83 16.36 8.13
C SER A 168 2.27 15.62 9.35
N ALA A 169 3.09 15.45 10.40
CA ALA A 169 2.64 14.79 11.63
C ALA A 169 1.51 15.57 12.33
N ILE A 170 1.60 16.90 12.36
CA ILE A 170 0.57 17.77 12.92
C ILE A 170 -0.73 17.67 12.12
N GLU A 171 -0.65 17.74 10.79
CA GLU A 171 -1.83 17.65 9.89
C GLU A 171 -2.54 16.30 10.00
N LEU A 172 -1.79 15.23 10.21
CA LEU A 172 -2.32 13.86 10.38
C LEU A 172 -2.79 13.57 11.82
N GLY A 173 -2.51 14.48 12.77
CA GLY A 173 -2.81 14.29 14.19
C GLY A 173 -2.03 13.11 14.78
N ILE A 174 -0.76 12.93 14.37
CA ILE A 174 0.10 11.88 14.91
C ILE A 174 0.63 12.36 16.26
N GLU A 175 0.44 11.55 17.30
CA GLU A 175 0.94 11.77 18.65
C GLU A 175 1.73 10.55 19.10
N GLY A 176 2.69 10.76 20.00
CA GLY A 176 3.46 9.67 20.56
C GLY A 176 4.92 10.05 20.82
N PRO A 177 5.68 9.12 21.46
CA PRO A 177 7.05 9.37 21.86
C PRO A 177 7.98 9.69 20.69
N GLU A 178 7.73 9.14 19.51
CA GLU A 178 8.53 9.41 18.31
C GLU A 178 8.35 10.87 17.83
N VAL A 179 7.13 11.39 17.91
CA VAL A 179 6.85 12.80 17.56
C VAL A 179 7.42 13.75 18.60
N ASP A 180 7.35 13.38 19.88
CA ASP A 180 7.92 14.19 20.96
C ASP A 180 9.45 14.22 20.86
N GLN A 181 10.09 13.10 20.57
CA GLN A 181 11.53 13.05 20.27
C GLN A 181 11.89 13.90 19.05
N ALA A 182 11.08 13.85 17.98
CA ALA A 182 11.31 14.65 16.78
C ALA A 182 11.20 16.16 17.07
N LYS A 183 10.32 16.58 17.99
CA LYS A 183 10.24 18.00 18.44
C LYS A 183 11.53 18.43 19.16
N GLU A 184 12.06 17.58 20.03
CA GLU A 184 13.33 17.84 20.73
C GLU A 184 14.48 17.91 19.74
N ASP A 185 14.57 16.94 18.82
CA ASP A 185 15.59 16.91 17.77
C ASP A 185 15.49 18.16 16.87
N LEU A 186 14.29 18.57 16.49
CA LEU A 186 14.06 19.79 15.69
C LEU A 186 14.51 21.06 16.45
N ALA A 187 14.23 21.14 17.75
CA ALA A 187 14.68 22.25 18.57
C ALA A 187 16.21 22.32 18.67
N ALA A 188 16.88 21.18 18.84
CA ALA A 188 18.34 21.07 18.83
C ALA A 188 18.94 21.49 17.48
N MET A 189 18.40 20.97 16.36
CA MET A 189 18.83 21.30 14.99
C MET A 189 18.64 22.81 14.69
N ASN A 190 17.55 23.42 15.15
CA ASN A 190 17.34 24.86 15.02
C ASN A 190 18.38 25.67 15.82
N ALA A 191 18.69 25.27 17.06
CA ALA A 191 19.70 25.92 17.88
C ALA A 191 21.09 25.82 17.23
N GLU A 192 21.46 24.65 16.72
CA GLU A 192 22.71 24.45 15.96
C GLU A 192 22.79 25.35 14.71
N ALA A 193 21.72 25.40 13.92
CA ALA A 193 21.64 26.22 12.72
C ALA A 193 21.77 27.72 13.04
N GLU A 194 21.13 28.18 14.14
CA GLU A 194 21.23 29.57 14.59
C GLU A 194 22.68 29.93 14.99
N GLN A 195 23.35 29.06 15.76
CA GLN A 195 24.74 29.28 16.15
C GLN A 195 25.68 29.24 14.95
N ALA A 196 25.48 28.31 14.02
CA ALA A 196 26.25 28.25 12.77
C ALA A 196 26.06 29.54 11.95
N ALA A 197 24.84 30.10 11.90
CA ALA A 197 24.58 31.37 11.22
C ALA A 197 25.29 32.55 11.89
N LYS A 198 25.28 32.62 13.23
CA LYS A 198 26.02 33.65 13.99
C LYS A 198 27.51 33.59 13.73
N MET A 199 28.13 32.41 13.81
CA MET A 199 29.57 32.23 13.50
C MET A 199 29.86 32.62 12.06
N ASN A 200 29.06 32.25 11.08
CA ASN A 200 29.21 32.61 9.69
C ASN A 200 29.11 34.14 9.48
N ALA A 201 28.22 34.84 10.17
CA ALA A 201 28.08 36.29 10.10
C ALA A 201 29.34 36.99 10.59
N VAL A 202 29.87 36.55 11.74
CA VAL A 202 31.16 37.09 12.29
C VAL A 202 32.30 36.79 11.34
N ALA A 203 32.46 35.57 10.84
CA ALA A 203 33.53 35.26 9.89
C ALA A 203 33.43 36.07 8.59
N THR A 204 32.22 36.36 8.13
CA THR A 204 31.97 37.20 6.95
C THR A 204 32.42 38.66 7.21
N ALA A 205 32.13 39.19 8.39
CA ALA A 205 32.57 40.53 8.77
C ALA A 205 34.10 40.62 8.78
N ILE A 206 34.80 39.61 9.26
CA ILE A 206 36.27 39.54 9.21
C ILE A 206 36.80 39.54 7.76
N VAL A 207 36.16 38.75 6.88
CA VAL A 207 36.54 38.73 5.44
C VAL A 207 36.38 40.12 4.82
N ILE A 208 35.28 40.81 5.10
CA ILE A 208 35.02 42.16 4.58
C ILE A 208 36.10 43.13 5.11
N LYS A 209 36.44 43.05 6.39
CA LYS A 209 37.49 43.88 6.98
C LYS A 209 38.84 43.61 6.37
N GLY A 210 39.18 42.34 6.08
CA GLY A 210 40.42 41.94 5.39
C GLY A 210 40.61 42.50 3.98
N GLN A 211 39.54 42.99 3.36
CA GLN A 211 39.57 43.67 2.07
C GLN A 211 39.91 45.18 2.21
N SER A 212 39.96 45.71 3.42
CA SER A 212 40.36 47.10 3.67
C SER A 212 41.89 47.23 3.61
N PRO A 213 42.41 48.45 3.34
CA PRO A 213 43.85 48.71 3.35
C PRO A 213 44.56 48.46 4.68
N GLU A 214 43.78 48.46 5.80
CA GLU A 214 44.30 48.22 7.15
C GLU A 214 44.52 46.71 7.43
N GLY A 215 43.86 45.83 6.64
CA GLY A 215 43.92 44.39 6.82
C GLY A 215 43.16 43.94 8.08
N ILE A 216 43.43 42.69 8.50
CA ILE A 216 42.93 42.08 9.74
C ILE A 216 44.08 41.94 10.75
N SER A 217 43.72 41.99 12.05
CA SER A 217 44.65 41.80 13.17
C SER A 217 44.14 40.62 14.05
N GLU A 218 44.98 40.13 14.97
CA GLU A 218 44.55 39.09 15.94
C GLU A 218 43.35 39.51 16.78
N ASP A 219 43.25 40.81 17.14
CA ASP A 219 42.10 41.32 17.90
C ASP A 219 40.77 41.21 17.14
N ASP A 220 40.82 41.21 15.81
CA ASP A 220 39.64 41.03 14.95
C ASP A 220 39.13 39.61 14.92
N LEU A 221 39.93 38.64 15.36
CA LEU A 221 39.54 37.23 15.46
C LEU A 221 38.82 36.90 16.78
N THR A 222 38.98 37.75 17.82
CA THR A 222 38.35 37.52 19.13
C THR A 222 36.85 37.30 19.02
N PRO A 223 36.07 38.10 18.29
CA PRO A 223 34.60 37.86 18.17
C PRO A 223 34.24 36.49 17.54
N LEU A 224 35.12 35.96 16.66
CA LEU A 224 34.90 34.62 16.05
C LEU A 224 35.18 33.51 17.08
N VAL A 225 36.25 33.65 17.87
CA VAL A 225 36.59 32.71 18.97
C VAL A 225 35.48 32.69 19.99
N ASP A 226 34.99 33.86 20.44
CA ASP A 226 33.90 33.97 21.39
C ASP A 226 32.60 33.40 20.84
N ALA A 227 32.28 33.57 19.55
CA ALA A 227 31.13 32.97 18.90
C ALA A 227 31.25 31.45 18.85
N MET A 228 32.46 30.89 18.60
CA MET A 228 32.71 29.45 18.61
C MET A 228 32.57 28.85 20.01
N GLU A 229 33.07 29.53 21.05
CA GLU A 229 32.89 29.09 22.46
C GLU A 229 31.43 29.15 22.88
N THR A 230 30.70 30.21 22.49
CA THR A 230 29.27 30.33 22.73
C THR A 230 28.50 29.22 22.03
N ALA A 231 28.86 28.87 20.80
CA ALA A 231 28.22 27.78 20.07
C ALA A 231 28.42 26.42 20.76
N LYS A 232 29.57 26.17 21.38
CA LYS A 232 29.81 24.95 22.18
C LYS A 232 28.99 24.92 23.45
N THR A 233 28.92 26.05 24.17
CA THR A 233 28.35 26.08 25.53
C THR A 233 26.83 26.23 25.51
N VAL A 234 26.27 26.96 24.57
CA VAL A 234 24.83 27.30 24.48
C VAL A 234 24.12 26.55 23.36
N GLY A 235 24.81 26.35 22.24
CA GLY A 235 24.24 25.75 21.04
C GLY A 235 24.45 24.24 20.91
N GLY A 236 25.20 23.61 21.81
CA GLY A 236 25.45 22.16 21.77
C GLY A 236 26.32 21.69 20.58
N LEU A 237 26.93 22.64 19.84
CA LEU A 237 27.85 22.32 18.74
C LEU A 237 29.16 21.73 19.31
N ASP A 238 29.46 20.48 19.03
CA ASP A 238 30.73 19.86 19.38
C ASP A 238 31.80 20.16 18.32
N ASP A 239 33.07 19.83 18.65
CA ASP A 239 34.22 20.02 17.78
C ASP A 239 34.13 19.15 16.50
N GLU A 240 33.32 18.10 16.53
CA GLU A 240 33.13 17.18 15.41
C GLU A 240 32.07 17.65 14.41
N SER A 241 31.24 18.62 14.80
CA SER A 241 30.20 19.17 13.92
C SER A 241 30.81 19.84 12.68
N PHE A 242 30.10 19.70 11.55
CA PHE A 242 30.57 20.29 10.29
C PHE A 242 30.75 21.82 10.39
N ALA A 243 29.85 22.50 11.08
CA ALA A 243 29.92 23.94 11.25
C ALA A 243 31.15 24.34 12.05
N MET A 244 31.49 23.64 13.13
CA MET A 244 32.65 23.92 13.96
C MET A 244 33.95 23.66 13.23
N LYS A 245 34.09 22.50 12.55
CA LYS A 245 35.25 22.21 11.71
C LYS A 245 35.50 23.26 10.63
N ALA A 246 34.42 23.74 9.99
CA ALA A 246 34.52 24.81 9.00
C ALA A 246 35.04 26.13 9.60
N MET A 247 34.58 26.47 10.81
CA MET A 247 35.04 27.70 11.50
C MET A 247 36.49 27.61 11.98
N VAL A 248 36.90 26.46 12.53
CA VAL A 248 38.34 26.22 12.89
C VAL A 248 39.22 26.43 11.66
N LYS A 249 38.87 25.84 10.53
CA LYS A 249 39.65 26.02 9.27
C LYS A 249 39.67 27.47 8.80
N ARG A 250 38.59 28.22 8.96
CA ARG A 250 38.54 29.65 8.62
C ARG A 250 39.42 30.47 9.56
N LEU A 251 39.37 30.19 10.85
CA LEU A 251 40.23 30.86 11.85
C LEU A 251 41.70 30.64 11.57
N GLU A 252 42.11 29.41 11.24
CA GLU A 252 43.49 29.09 10.80
C GLU A 252 43.87 29.88 9.53
N THR A 253 42.97 29.99 8.56
CA THR A 253 43.22 30.77 7.33
C THR A 253 43.43 32.24 7.64
N PHE A 254 42.63 32.82 8.52
CA PHE A 254 42.81 34.22 8.95
C PHE A 254 44.14 34.46 9.67
N ARG A 255 44.53 33.55 10.60
CA ARG A 255 45.84 33.63 11.27
C ARG A 255 47.01 33.55 10.29
N ASN A 256 46.94 32.67 9.31
CA ASN A 256 47.95 32.56 8.29
C ASN A 256 48.04 33.84 7.42
N GLN A 257 46.92 34.51 7.13
CA GLN A 257 46.88 35.78 6.42
C GLN A 257 47.55 36.90 7.23
N ILE A 258 47.31 36.97 8.54
CA ILE A 258 47.93 37.94 9.43
C ILE A 258 49.46 37.74 9.44
N ALA A 259 49.93 36.49 9.65
CA ALA A 259 51.33 36.15 9.66
C ALA A 259 52.06 36.56 8.35
N LEU A 260 51.46 36.27 7.19
CA LEU A 260 52.01 36.66 5.89
C LEU A 260 52.11 38.19 5.70
N VAL A 261 51.12 38.93 6.20
CA VAL A 261 51.15 40.41 6.13
C VAL A 261 52.24 40.98 7.03
N ASP A 262 52.48 40.38 8.20
CA ASP A 262 53.53 40.81 9.11
C ASP A 262 54.94 40.49 8.55
N GLU A 263 55.13 39.32 7.94
CA GLU A 263 56.37 38.97 7.22
C GLU A 263 56.70 39.92 6.06
N ILE A 264 55.68 40.48 5.39
CA ILE A 264 55.90 41.43 4.28
C ILE A 264 56.26 42.83 4.79
N LYS A 265 55.88 43.20 6.03
CA LYS A 265 56.18 44.51 6.61
C LYS A 265 57.54 44.59 7.28
N GLU A 266 58.17 43.46 7.61
CA GLU A 266 59.54 43.35 8.06
C GLU A 266 60.55 43.40 6.86
#